data_cd8119aed939ddeb248df79f02a2e387
#
_entry.id   cd8119aed939ddeb248df79f02a2e387
#
_cell.length_a   1.000
_cell.length_b   1.000
_cell.length_c   1.000
_cell.angle_alpha   90.00
_cell.angle_beta   90.00
_cell.angle_gamma   90.00
#
_symmetry.space_group_name_H-M   'P 1'
#
loop_
_entity.id
_entity.type
_entity.pdbx_description
1 polymer ?
#
loop_
_entity_poly.entity_id
_entity_poly.type
_entity_poly.pdbx_seq_one_letter_code
_entity_poly.pdbx_strand_id
1 'polypeptide(L)'
;MQLTLKDRAALHAAYIPSFKDGGIFSVTSREYSLGDELYVLLSLPDDPQRYAIAGIVAWLTPANAQHGRSQGVGIRFPADQSAAAIKRKIEGILGELLVSDRRNQTI
;
A
#
# COMPACT_ATOMS: atom_id res chain seq x y z
N MET A 1 -6.76 8.01 -8.40
CA MET A 1 -5.52 7.26 -8.67
C MET A 1 -5.85 5.81 -8.94
N GLN A 2 -5.28 5.23 -9.98
CA GLN A 2 -5.40 3.79 -10.24
C GLN A 2 -4.09 3.10 -9.90
N LEU A 3 -4.18 1.98 -9.21
CA LEU A 3 -3.01 1.21 -8.79
C LEU A 3 -3.25 -0.26 -9.08
N THR A 4 -2.48 -0.81 -10.01
CA THR A 4 -2.59 -2.21 -10.40
C THR A 4 -1.39 -2.98 -9.89
N LEU A 5 -1.63 -3.97 -9.03
CA LEU A 5 -0.60 -4.83 -8.47
C LEU A 5 -0.72 -6.21 -9.13
N LYS A 6 0.15 -6.47 -10.10
CA LYS A 6 -0.01 -7.59 -11.04
C LYS A 6 0.27 -8.95 -10.43
N ASP A 7 1.15 -9.01 -9.41
CA ASP A 7 1.56 -10.26 -8.80
C ASP A 7 1.84 -10.08 -7.32
N ARG A 8 2.12 -11.20 -6.63
CA ARG A 8 2.39 -11.18 -5.19
C ARG A 8 3.61 -10.34 -4.83
N ALA A 9 4.63 -10.35 -5.68
CA ALA A 9 5.85 -9.59 -5.41
C ALA A 9 5.57 -8.09 -5.45
N ALA A 10 4.80 -7.62 -6.44
CA ALA A 10 4.40 -6.22 -6.53
C ALA A 10 3.54 -5.80 -5.34
N LEU A 11 2.59 -6.63 -4.94
CA LEU A 11 1.74 -6.37 -3.78
C LEU A 11 2.57 -6.33 -2.49
N HIS A 12 3.48 -7.28 -2.31
CA HIS A 12 4.35 -7.34 -1.14
C HIS A 12 5.22 -6.08 -1.03
N ALA A 13 5.76 -5.61 -2.15
CA ALA A 13 6.58 -4.40 -2.18
C ALA A 13 5.78 -3.14 -1.86
N ALA A 14 4.50 -3.12 -2.20
CA ALA A 14 3.65 -1.93 -2.04
C ALA A 14 2.90 -1.89 -0.70
N TYR A 15 2.59 -3.04 -0.11
CA TYR A 15 1.79 -3.09 1.12
C TYR A 15 2.58 -2.58 2.32
N ILE A 16 1.92 -1.74 3.14
CA ILE A 16 2.52 -1.16 4.35
C ILE A 16 1.78 -1.73 5.58
N PRO A 17 2.29 -2.82 6.17
CA PRO A 17 1.63 -3.47 7.32
C PRO A 17 1.78 -2.68 8.62
N SER A 18 2.73 -1.75 8.69
CA SER A 18 2.98 -0.98 9.90
C SER A 18 1.91 0.08 10.18
N PHE A 19 1.12 0.46 9.19
CA PHE A 19 -0.02 1.34 9.44
C PHE A 19 -1.13 0.54 10.13
N LYS A 20 -1.78 1.15 11.13
CA LYS A 20 -2.79 0.49 11.96
C LYS A 20 -3.88 -0.23 11.15
N ASP A 21 -4.41 0.45 10.15
CA ASP A 21 -5.48 -0.10 9.30
C ASP A 21 -4.95 -0.59 7.96
N GLY A 22 -3.64 -0.76 7.85
CA GLY A 22 -2.98 -1.12 6.61
C GLY A 22 -2.77 0.09 5.71
N GLY A 23 -2.02 -0.10 4.66
CA GLY A 23 -1.76 0.95 3.70
C GLY A 23 -1.06 0.42 2.47
N ILE A 24 -0.88 1.30 1.50
CA ILE A 24 -0.28 0.95 0.24
C ILE A 24 0.65 2.08 -0.22
N PHE A 25 1.81 1.71 -0.76
CA PHE A 25 2.73 2.67 -1.34
C PHE A 25 2.53 2.72 -2.84
N SER A 26 2.43 3.93 -3.39
CA SER A 26 2.33 4.14 -4.82
C SER A 26 3.46 5.01 -5.31
N VAL A 27 4.20 4.51 -6.30
CA VAL A 27 5.23 5.29 -6.98
C VAL A 27 4.52 6.35 -7.84
N THR A 28 4.85 7.61 -7.64
CA THR A 28 4.25 8.71 -8.39
C THR A 28 5.19 9.91 -8.39
N SER A 29 5.20 10.65 -9.50
CA SER A 29 5.90 11.93 -9.60
C SER A 29 5.01 13.11 -9.20
N ARG A 30 3.73 12.87 -8.94
CA ARG A 30 2.82 13.91 -8.46
C ARG A 30 3.18 14.35 -7.06
N GLU A 31 3.02 15.64 -6.81
CA GLU A 31 3.23 16.19 -5.48
C GLU A 31 1.95 16.07 -4.66
N TYR A 32 2.09 15.50 -3.48
CA TYR A 32 1.03 15.40 -2.49
C TYR A 32 1.55 15.94 -1.16
N SER A 33 0.62 16.28 -0.29
CA SER A 33 0.93 16.71 1.07
C SER A 33 0.41 15.70 2.08
N LEU A 34 1.09 15.57 3.21
CA LEU A 34 0.59 14.72 4.31
C LEU A 34 -0.80 15.19 4.71
N GLY A 35 -1.70 14.23 4.87
CA GLY A 35 -3.08 14.51 5.21
C GLY A 35 -4.02 14.64 4.02
N ASP A 36 -3.49 14.71 2.79
CA ASP A 36 -4.33 14.75 1.59
C ASP A 36 -5.20 13.49 1.50
N GLU A 37 -6.46 13.67 1.12
CA GLU A 37 -7.34 12.54 0.83
C GLU A 37 -7.16 12.09 -0.61
N LEU A 38 -7.07 10.78 -0.82
CA LEU A 38 -6.94 10.19 -2.14
C LEU A 38 -7.94 9.06 -2.33
N TYR A 39 -8.61 9.08 -3.48
CA TYR A 39 -9.38 7.91 -3.92
C TYR A 39 -8.47 7.02 -4.75
N VAL A 40 -8.28 5.80 -4.31
CA VAL A 40 -7.45 4.80 -4.99
C VAL A 40 -8.33 3.69 -5.49
N LEU A 41 -8.23 3.40 -6.79
CA LEU A 41 -8.85 2.23 -7.38
C LEU A 41 -7.79 1.15 -7.48
N LEU A 42 -7.90 0.16 -6.63
CA LEU A 42 -6.88 -0.87 -6.42
C LEU A 42 -7.25 -2.17 -7.11
N SER A 43 -6.32 -2.70 -7.90
CA SER A 43 -6.44 -4.04 -8.50
C SER A 43 -5.43 -4.98 -7.85
N LEU A 44 -5.89 -6.12 -7.39
CA LEU A 44 -5.07 -7.12 -6.71
C LEU A 44 -4.70 -8.26 -7.66
N PRO A 45 -3.62 -9.03 -7.35
CA PRO A 45 -3.23 -10.17 -8.19
C PRO A 45 -4.35 -11.20 -8.30
N ASP A 46 -4.56 -11.69 -9.52
CA ASP A 46 -5.54 -12.75 -9.83
C ASP A 46 -6.97 -12.45 -9.39
N ASP A 47 -7.30 -11.17 -9.23
CA ASP A 47 -8.63 -10.73 -8.81
C ASP A 47 -9.21 -9.82 -9.90
N PRO A 48 -10.35 -10.20 -10.51
CA PRO A 48 -10.97 -9.36 -11.54
C PRO A 48 -11.64 -8.12 -10.97
N GLN A 49 -11.88 -8.07 -9.66
CA GLN A 49 -12.51 -6.93 -9.03
C GLN A 49 -11.52 -5.80 -8.78
N ARG A 50 -12.05 -4.59 -8.76
CA ARG A 50 -11.30 -3.41 -8.35
C ARG A 50 -11.91 -2.88 -7.07
N TYR A 51 -11.04 -2.40 -6.19
CA TYR A 51 -11.44 -1.93 -4.85
C TYR A 51 -11.18 -0.45 -4.74
N ALA A 52 -12.24 0.32 -4.42
CA ALA A 52 -12.12 1.76 -4.20
C ALA A 52 -11.79 2.01 -2.73
N ILE A 53 -10.74 2.77 -2.48
CA ILE A 53 -10.30 3.12 -1.14
C ILE A 53 -10.19 4.63 -1.04
N ALA A 54 -10.85 5.23 -0.05
CA ALA A 54 -10.66 6.62 0.32
C ALA A 54 -9.58 6.68 1.39
N GLY A 55 -8.34 6.89 0.97
CA GLY A 55 -7.20 6.87 1.89
C GLY A 55 -6.64 8.25 2.18
N ILE A 56 -5.70 8.30 3.09
CA ILE A 56 -5.04 9.54 3.50
C ILE A 56 -3.54 9.37 3.31
N VAL A 57 -2.91 10.40 2.70
CA VAL A 57 -1.45 10.41 2.52
C VAL A 57 -0.80 10.51 3.90
N ALA A 58 -0.08 9.46 4.29
CA ALA A 58 0.57 9.37 5.59
C ALA A 58 2.09 9.27 5.49
N TRP A 59 2.63 9.12 4.29
CA TRP A 59 4.06 9.03 4.04
C TRP A 59 4.40 9.64 2.69
N LEU A 60 5.54 10.34 2.62
CA LEU A 60 6.05 10.92 1.37
C LEU A 60 7.51 10.51 1.18
N THR A 61 7.84 10.00 -0.01
CA THR A 61 9.22 9.79 -0.42
C THR A 61 9.54 10.80 -1.52
N PRO A 62 10.46 11.73 -1.28
CA PRO A 62 10.77 12.79 -2.24
C PRO A 62 11.52 12.29 -3.47
N ALA A 63 11.55 13.13 -4.52
CA ALA A 63 12.15 12.79 -5.80
C ALA A 63 13.63 12.42 -5.71
N ASN A 64 14.37 13.05 -4.77
CA ASN A 64 15.80 12.83 -4.62
C ASN A 64 16.13 12.03 -3.35
N ALA A 65 15.28 11.08 -3.01
CA ALA A 65 15.48 10.24 -1.84
C ALA A 65 16.75 9.40 -1.99
N GLN A 66 17.49 9.25 -0.90
CA GLN A 66 18.71 8.46 -0.87
C GLN A 66 18.43 6.97 -0.94
N HIS A 67 19.46 6.19 -1.28
CA HIS A 67 19.40 4.73 -1.32
C HIS A 67 18.48 4.15 -2.39
N GLY A 68 18.32 4.87 -3.50
CA GLY A 68 17.56 4.36 -4.65
C GLY A 68 16.07 4.23 -4.42
N ARG A 69 15.53 4.89 -3.41
CA ARG A 69 14.07 4.84 -3.15
C ARG A 69 13.32 5.61 -4.22
N SER A 70 12.26 5.00 -4.70
CA SER A 70 11.39 5.65 -5.67
C SER A 70 10.56 6.75 -5.02
N GLN A 71 10.40 7.86 -5.72
CA GLN A 71 9.46 8.90 -5.31
C GLN A 71 8.06 8.32 -5.26
N GLY A 72 7.32 8.65 -4.21
CA GLY A 72 5.95 8.15 -4.08
C GLY A 72 5.31 8.52 -2.78
N VAL A 73 4.13 7.95 -2.56
CA VAL A 73 3.30 8.22 -1.39
C VAL A 73 2.85 6.95 -0.72
N GLY A 74 2.85 6.95 0.61
CA GLY A 74 2.22 5.92 1.40
C GLY A 74 0.82 6.37 1.78
N ILE A 75 -0.18 5.57 1.42
CA ILE A 75 -1.59 5.89 1.62
C ILE A 75 -2.14 4.98 2.71
N ARG A 76 -2.60 5.58 3.81
CA ARG A 76 -3.20 4.85 4.91
C ARG A 76 -4.65 4.55 4.61
N PHE A 77 -5.07 3.31 4.86
CA PHE A 77 -6.47 2.91 4.69
C PHE A 77 -7.33 3.52 5.79
N PRO A 78 -8.59 3.84 5.49
CA PRO A 78 -9.51 4.32 6.51
C PRO A 78 -9.90 3.22 7.48
N ALA A 79 -10.33 3.61 8.68
CA ALA A 79 -10.76 2.68 9.72
C ALA A 79 -12.23 2.31 9.53
N ASP A 80 -12.55 1.61 8.43
CA ASP A 80 -13.92 1.15 8.16
C ASP A 80 -13.92 -0.31 7.71
N GLN A 81 -15.12 -0.88 7.62
CA GLN A 81 -15.26 -2.31 7.31
C GLN A 81 -14.83 -2.64 5.88
N SER A 82 -15.07 -1.76 4.94
CA SER A 82 -14.66 -1.97 3.55
C SER A 82 -13.14 -2.06 3.43
N ALA A 83 -12.43 -1.14 4.06
CA ALA A 83 -10.97 -1.15 4.06
C ALA A 83 -10.41 -2.33 4.85
N ALA A 84 -11.03 -2.69 5.96
CA ALA A 84 -10.63 -3.86 6.75
C ALA A 84 -10.75 -5.15 5.94
N ALA A 85 -11.79 -5.27 5.12
CA ALA A 85 -11.97 -6.43 4.24
C ALA A 85 -10.88 -6.50 3.19
N ILE A 86 -10.49 -5.36 2.60
CA ILE A 86 -9.41 -5.28 1.63
C ILE A 86 -8.08 -5.65 2.28
N LYS A 87 -7.82 -5.12 3.48
CA LYS A 87 -6.62 -5.45 4.24
C LYS A 87 -6.50 -6.96 4.48
N ARG A 88 -7.58 -7.60 4.92
CA ARG A 88 -7.58 -9.06 5.12
C ARG A 88 -7.31 -9.82 3.82
N LYS A 89 -7.87 -9.34 2.72
CA LYS A 89 -7.65 -9.95 1.41
C LYS A 89 -6.19 -9.85 0.98
N ILE A 90 -5.58 -8.69 1.15
CA ILE A 90 -4.16 -8.48 0.88
C ILE A 90 -3.30 -9.41 1.74
N GLU A 91 -3.57 -9.46 3.03
CA GLU A 91 -2.81 -10.29 3.96
C GLU A 91 -2.97 -11.77 3.65
N GLY A 92 -4.15 -12.18 3.19
CA GLY A 92 -4.39 -13.55 2.74
C GLY A 92 -3.57 -13.90 1.50
N ILE A 93 -3.44 -12.98 0.55
CA ILE A 93 -2.63 -13.18 -0.66
C ILE A 93 -1.15 -13.28 -0.29
N LEU A 94 -0.68 -12.39 0.59
CA LEU A 94 0.73 -12.34 0.96
C LEU A 94 1.16 -13.48 1.88
N GLY A 95 0.30 -13.87 2.81
CA GLY A 95 0.51 -15.04 3.67
C GLY A 95 1.88 -15.09 4.30
N GLU A 96 2.66 -16.10 3.95
CA GLU A 96 3.99 -16.35 4.53
C GLU A 96 5.00 -15.24 4.26
N LEU A 97 4.82 -14.45 3.20
CA LEU A 97 5.73 -13.34 2.92
C LEU A 97 5.72 -12.30 4.02
N LEU A 98 4.56 -12.04 4.63
CA LEU A 98 4.46 -11.10 5.74
C LEU A 98 5.17 -11.64 7.00
N VAL A 99 5.06 -12.92 7.25
CA VAL A 99 5.74 -13.55 8.39
C VAL A 99 7.25 -13.46 8.21
N SER A 100 7.75 -13.72 7.01
CA SER A 100 9.18 -13.63 6.70
C SER A 100 9.70 -12.21 6.91
N ASP A 101 8.95 -11.20 6.48
CA ASP A 101 9.32 -9.80 6.68
C ASP A 101 9.40 -9.44 8.16
N ARG A 102 8.46 -9.89 8.95
CA ARG A 102 8.48 -9.61 10.40
C ARG A 102 9.72 -10.19 11.06
N ARG A 103 10.12 -11.38 10.67
CA ARG A 103 11.36 -12.00 11.17
C ARG A 103 12.57 -11.18 10.80
N ASN A 104 12.62 -10.67 9.59
CA ASN A 104 13.74 -9.86 9.13
C ASN A 104 13.80 -8.51 9.85
N GLN A 105 12.67 -7.95 10.22
CA GLN A 105 12.58 -6.65 10.88
C GLN A 105 12.96 -6.70 12.36
N THR A 106 12.95 -7.86 12.96
CA THR A 106 13.29 -8.02 14.37
C THR A 106 14.78 -8.19 14.62
N ILE A 107 15.56 -8.18 13.59
CA ILE A 107 17.02 -8.29 13.67
C ILE A 107 17.70 -6.89 13.82
#